data_890ad39286f8684d9a096fe586894e6a
#
_entry.id   890ad39286f8684d9a096fe586894e6a
#
_cell.length_a   1.000
_cell.length_b   1.000
_cell.length_c   1.000
_cell.angle_alpha   90.00
_cell.angle_beta   90.00
_cell.angle_gamma   90.00
#
_symmetry.space_group_name_H-M   'P 1'
#
loop_
_entity.id
_entity.type
_entity.pdbx_description
1 polymer ?
#
loop_
_entity_poly.entity_id
_entity_poly.type
_entity_poly.pdbx_seq_one_letter_code
_entity_poly.pdbx_strand_id
1 'polypeptide(L)'
;PLDKDLAKVIRDSSRDPKYSEYTKEGYVINWYIEKNSIANRMATQKFVMGLDTSDAVGRDAIAVTIVDVHSLEIVGSMLIKETNLMVFGYWLVDFMVKYENIVLIPERKNQAASLIDLLLIRLPINQQDPLKRIFNRLVHEGRIDDPKYKQYTRYLPTGVEAYKEIKDQFGYATSGSGEYSRNALYRDT
;
A
#
# COMPACT_ATOMS: atom_id res chain seq x y z
N PRO A 1 16.78 -18.28 14.56
CA PRO A 1 16.01 -17.92 15.73
C PRO A 1 16.40 -16.50 16.14
N LEU A 2 15.38 -15.63 16.35
CA LEU A 2 15.60 -14.28 16.83
C LEU A 2 16.31 -14.36 18.19
N ASP A 3 17.31 -13.52 18.40
CA ASP A 3 17.95 -13.37 19.71
C ASP A 3 16.86 -13.06 20.76
N LYS A 4 16.93 -13.74 21.91
CA LYS A 4 15.93 -13.60 22.98
C LYS A 4 15.85 -12.16 23.51
N ASP A 5 16.97 -11.46 23.54
CA ASP A 5 17.03 -10.08 23.99
C ASP A 5 16.40 -9.12 22.96
N LEU A 6 16.64 -9.35 21.66
CA LEU A 6 15.97 -8.61 20.60
C LEU A 6 14.45 -8.88 20.58
N ALA A 7 14.03 -10.12 20.76
CA ALA A 7 12.63 -10.46 20.85
C ALA A 7 11.93 -9.80 22.05
N LYS A 8 12.66 -9.62 23.17
CA LYS A 8 12.16 -8.91 24.34
C LYS A 8 12.03 -7.42 24.05
N VAL A 9 13.04 -6.78 23.47
CA VAL A 9 13.01 -5.36 23.08
C VAL A 9 11.85 -5.07 22.12
N ILE A 10 11.65 -5.92 21.11
CA ILE A 10 10.53 -5.79 20.16
C ILE A 10 9.19 -5.89 20.90
N ARG A 11 9.04 -6.84 21.81
CA ARG A 11 7.82 -7.02 22.58
C ARG A 11 7.55 -5.83 23.51
N ASP A 12 8.58 -5.35 24.20
CA ASP A 12 8.48 -4.25 25.15
C ASP A 12 8.23 -2.89 24.43
N SER A 13 8.59 -2.79 23.13
CA SER A 13 8.32 -1.62 22.30
C SER A 13 6.99 -1.70 21.53
N SER A 14 6.29 -2.85 21.57
CA SER A 14 4.98 -2.97 20.95
C SER A 14 3.97 -2.06 21.65
N ARG A 15 3.15 -1.40 20.84
CA ARG A 15 2.09 -0.51 21.35
C ARG A 15 0.73 -1.12 21.04
N ASP A 16 -0.17 -1.08 22.01
CA ASP A 16 -1.56 -1.41 21.78
C ASP A 16 -2.25 -0.35 20.92
N PRO A 17 -3.18 -0.72 20.04
CA PRO A 17 -3.95 0.24 19.29
C PRO A 17 -4.81 1.08 20.24
N LYS A 18 -4.88 2.38 19.97
CA LYS A 18 -5.74 3.30 20.73
C LYS A 18 -7.22 3.16 20.34
N TYR A 19 -7.48 2.67 19.13
CA TYR A 19 -8.81 2.44 18.62
C TYR A 19 -8.81 1.35 17.56
N SER A 20 -9.76 0.42 17.63
CA SER A 20 -10.00 -0.59 16.59
C SER A 20 -11.32 -0.29 15.88
N GLU A 21 -11.24 -0.08 14.56
CA GLU A 21 -12.38 0.16 13.68
C GLU A 21 -12.76 -1.13 12.96
N TYR A 22 -14.03 -1.52 13.05
CA TYR A 22 -14.56 -2.69 12.36
C TYR A 22 -15.24 -2.25 11.06
N THR A 23 -14.83 -2.84 9.94
CA THR A 23 -15.42 -2.57 8.63
C THR A 23 -16.64 -3.47 8.38
N LYS A 24 -17.41 -3.14 7.33
CA LYS A 24 -18.58 -3.94 6.92
C LYS A 24 -18.21 -5.32 6.42
N GLU A 25 -17.01 -5.46 5.85
CA GLU A 25 -16.45 -6.70 5.35
C GLU A 25 -15.89 -7.59 6.47
N GLY A 26 -15.94 -7.12 7.73
CA GLY A 26 -15.41 -7.83 8.89
C GLY A 26 -13.92 -7.61 9.13
N TYR A 27 -13.29 -6.65 8.44
CA TYR A 27 -11.90 -6.30 8.69
C TYR A 27 -11.77 -5.43 9.94
N VAL A 28 -10.60 -5.48 10.57
CA VAL A 28 -10.28 -4.66 11.73
C VAL A 28 -9.09 -3.76 11.38
N ILE A 29 -9.30 -2.45 11.47
CA ILE A 29 -8.23 -1.45 11.37
C ILE A 29 -7.83 -1.07 12.78
N ASN A 30 -6.60 -1.35 13.15
CA ASN A 30 -6.01 -0.94 14.42
C ASN A 30 -5.35 0.42 14.25
N TRP A 31 -5.93 1.44 14.85
CA TRP A 31 -5.40 2.80 14.84
C TRP A 31 -4.53 3.06 16.07
N TYR A 32 -3.33 3.60 15.87
CA TYR A 32 -2.38 3.99 16.93
C TYR A 32 -2.48 5.47 17.27
N ILE A 33 -3.46 6.15 16.73
CA ILE A 33 -3.83 7.55 16.98
C ILE A 33 -5.24 7.61 17.58
N GLU A 34 -5.55 8.72 18.23
CA GLU A 34 -6.85 8.92 18.87
C GLU A 34 -7.99 8.91 17.84
N LYS A 35 -9.11 8.25 18.18
CA LYS A 35 -10.29 8.12 17.30
C LYS A 35 -10.76 9.46 16.73
N ASN A 36 -10.83 10.48 17.57
CA ASN A 36 -11.29 11.82 17.18
C ASN A 36 -10.30 12.57 16.26
N SER A 37 -9.04 12.14 16.20
CA SER A 37 -8.01 12.75 15.35
C SER A 37 -7.90 12.09 13.97
N ILE A 38 -8.44 10.88 13.79
CA ILE A 38 -8.28 10.10 12.54
C ILE A 38 -8.74 10.91 11.33
N ALA A 39 -10.00 11.38 11.33
CA ALA A 39 -10.58 12.08 10.20
C ALA A 39 -9.77 13.33 9.81
N ASN A 40 -9.38 14.14 10.81
CA ASN A 40 -8.60 15.35 10.58
C ASN A 40 -7.20 15.03 10.05
N ARG A 41 -6.48 14.09 10.66
CA ARG A 41 -5.12 13.72 10.22
C ARG A 41 -5.16 13.16 8.81
N MET A 42 -6.07 12.22 8.52
CA MET A 42 -6.19 11.60 7.20
C MET A 42 -6.57 12.60 6.09
N ALA A 43 -7.26 13.71 6.43
CA ALA A 43 -7.59 14.77 5.49
C ALA A 43 -6.45 15.78 5.28
N THR A 44 -5.58 16.01 6.27
CA THR A 44 -4.62 17.11 6.25
C THR A 44 -3.16 16.69 6.10
N GLN A 45 -2.84 15.43 6.40
CA GLN A 45 -1.48 14.89 6.35
C GLN A 45 -1.33 13.89 5.20
N LYS A 46 -0.09 13.61 4.81
CA LYS A 46 0.24 12.62 3.77
C LYS A 46 0.64 11.31 4.41
N PHE A 47 0.16 10.21 3.83
CA PHE A 47 0.43 8.86 4.31
C PHE A 47 0.91 7.96 3.19
N VAL A 48 1.69 6.96 3.56
CA VAL A 48 1.94 5.78 2.73
C VAL A 48 1.27 4.57 3.36
N MET A 49 0.74 3.70 2.52
CA MET A 49 0.13 2.44 2.92
C MET A 49 0.92 1.30 2.31
N GLY A 50 1.73 0.62 3.10
CA GLY A 50 2.39 -0.63 2.72
C GLY A 50 1.37 -1.77 2.69
N LEU A 51 1.42 -2.59 1.65
CA LEU A 51 0.55 -3.74 1.45
C LEU A 51 1.36 -4.96 1.05
N ASP A 52 1.30 -6.00 1.87
CA ASP A 52 1.77 -7.35 1.55
C ASP A 52 0.56 -8.27 1.41
N THR A 53 0.41 -8.85 0.22
CA THR A 53 -0.69 -9.77 -0.10
C THR A 53 -0.17 -11.19 -0.08
N SER A 54 0.67 -11.62 0.75
CA SER A 54 1.19 -12.99 0.84
C SER A 54 0.65 -14.00 -0.21
N ASP A 55 1.29 -15.12 -0.42
CA ASP A 55 0.90 -16.09 -1.46
C ASP A 55 -0.39 -16.85 -1.07
N ALA A 56 -1.50 -16.17 -0.93
CA ALA A 56 -2.87 -16.58 -0.53
C ALA A 56 -3.31 -18.04 -0.88
N VAL A 57 -2.43 -18.99 -0.75
CA VAL A 57 -2.75 -20.41 -0.76
C VAL A 57 -2.93 -20.87 0.67
N GLY A 58 -4.10 -20.55 1.21
CA GLY A 58 -4.68 -21.29 2.34
C GLY A 58 -4.24 -20.95 3.75
N ARG A 59 -3.22 -20.08 3.99
CA ARG A 59 -2.78 -19.70 5.36
C ARG A 59 -2.22 -18.30 5.50
N ASP A 60 -2.11 -17.56 4.44
CA ASP A 60 -1.38 -16.29 4.45
C ASP A 60 -2.33 -15.11 4.61
N ALA A 61 -1.94 -14.17 5.47
CA ALA A 61 -2.72 -13.00 5.78
C ALA A 61 -2.32 -11.82 4.89
N ILE A 62 -3.29 -11.00 4.49
CA ILE A 62 -3.01 -9.68 3.93
C ILE A 62 -2.58 -8.77 5.09
N ALA A 63 -1.39 -8.20 4.99
CA ALA A 63 -0.88 -7.24 5.95
C ALA A 63 -0.89 -5.82 5.37
N VAL A 64 -1.41 -4.87 6.15
CA VAL A 64 -1.45 -3.45 5.80
C VAL A 64 -0.83 -2.64 6.92
N THR A 65 0.01 -1.67 6.56
CA THR A 65 0.59 -0.70 7.51
C THR A 65 0.44 0.70 6.94
N ILE A 66 -0.12 1.62 7.73
CA ILE A 66 -0.29 3.03 7.35
C ILE A 66 0.71 3.86 8.15
N VAL A 67 1.54 4.62 7.44
CA VAL A 67 2.63 5.43 8.02
C VAL A 67 2.43 6.89 7.64
N ASP A 68 2.53 7.78 8.61
CA ASP A 68 2.61 9.23 8.38
C ASP A 68 3.98 9.56 7.76
N VAL A 69 3.97 10.19 6.58
CA VAL A 69 5.21 10.49 5.83
C VAL A 69 6.10 11.50 6.54
N HIS A 70 5.52 12.38 7.32
CA HIS A 70 6.27 13.45 7.99
C HIS A 70 6.92 12.99 9.31
N SER A 71 6.15 12.28 10.13
CA SER A 71 6.65 11.82 11.45
C SER A 71 7.26 10.42 11.39
N LEU A 72 7.06 9.67 10.31
CA LEU A 72 7.40 8.26 10.16
C LEU A 72 6.74 7.34 11.20
N GLU A 73 5.68 7.82 11.85
CA GLU A 73 4.90 7.02 12.79
C GLU A 73 3.96 6.07 12.07
N ILE A 74 3.88 4.84 12.55
CA ILE A 74 2.81 3.92 12.17
C ILE A 74 1.52 4.42 12.85
N VAL A 75 0.55 4.83 12.04
CA VAL A 75 -0.74 5.35 12.51
C VAL A 75 -1.87 4.34 12.41
N GLY A 76 -1.70 3.30 11.59
CA GLY A 76 -2.69 2.26 11.42
C GLY A 76 -2.10 0.95 10.92
N SER A 77 -2.75 -0.17 11.26
CA SER A 77 -2.38 -1.48 10.74
C SER A 77 -3.60 -2.39 10.61
N MET A 78 -3.50 -3.39 9.72
CA MET A 78 -4.47 -4.46 9.55
C MET A 78 -3.75 -5.78 9.30
N LEU A 79 -4.35 -6.86 9.80
CA LEU A 79 -3.96 -8.22 9.46
C LEU A 79 -5.23 -9.02 9.15
N ILE A 80 -5.43 -9.37 7.89
CA ILE A 80 -6.62 -10.03 7.39
C ILE A 80 -6.24 -11.45 7.02
N LYS A 81 -6.71 -12.44 7.80
CA LYS A 81 -6.29 -13.84 7.65
C LYS A 81 -7.08 -14.62 6.60
N GLU A 82 -8.33 -14.26 6.39
CA GLU A 82 -9.22 -14.96 5.47
C GLU A 82 -10.06 -13.92 4.71
N THR A 83 -9.80 -13.75 3.43
CA THR A 83 -10.61 -12.89 2.57
C THR A 83 -10.45 -13.28 1.10
N ASN A 84 -11.48 -12.94 0.34
CA ASN A 84 -11.37 -12.94 -1.11
C ASN A 84 -10.63 -11.67 -1.54
N LEU A 85 -9.57 -11.82 -2.34
CA LEU A 85 -8.74 -10.70 -2.80
C LEU A 85 -9.55 -9.62 -3.54
N MET A 86 -10.60 -10.00 -4.28
CA MET A 86 -11.46 -9.05 -4.97
C MET A 86 -12.32 -8.25 -4.00
N VAL A 87 -12.87 -8.88 -2.95
CA VAL A 87 -13.62 -8.19 -1.89
C VAL A 87 -12.71 -7.19 -1.17
N PHE A 88 -11.51 -7.62 -0.82
CA PHE A 88 -10.50 -6.73 -0.25
C PHE A 88 -10.14 -5.59 -1.20
N GLY A 89 -9.98 -5.86 -2.49
CA GLY A 89 -9.66 -4.85 -3.50
C GLY A 89 -10.73 -3.78 -3.63
N TYR A 90 -12.01 -4.13 -3.60
CA TYR A 90 -13.11 -3.15 -3.60
C TYR A 90 -13.12 -2.30 -2.32
N TRP A 91 -12.96 -2.93 -1.17
CA TRP A 91 -12.80 -2.21 0.09
C TRP A 91 -11.61 -1.24 0.05
N LEU A 92 -10.47 -1.68 -0.50
CA LEU A 92 -9.27 -0.85 -0.61
C LEU A 92 -9.49 0.37 -1.52
N VAL A 93 -10.22 0.20 -2.64
CA VAL A 93 -10.63 1.33 -3.50
C VAL A 93 -11.44 2.34 -2.71
N ASP A 94 -12.48 1.89 -2.00
CA ASP A 94 -13.34 2.76 -1.20
C ASP A 94 -12.55 3.47 -0.09
N PHE A 95 -11.63 2.77 0.55
CA PHE A 95 -10.72 3.32 1.55
C PHE A 95 -9.81 4.40 0.96
N MET A 96 -9.21 4.15 -0.20
CA MET A 96 -8.36 5.12 -0.89
C MET A 96 -9.16 6.33 -1.39
N VAL A 97 -10.38 6.15 -1.87
CA VAL A 97 -11.28 7.26 -2.26
C VAL A 97 -11.65 8.11 -1.05
N LYS A 98 -11.96 7.48 0.09
CA LYS A 98 -12.27 8.18 1.35
C LYS A 98 -11.06 8.98 1.87
N TYR A 99 -9.84 8.46 1.70
CA TYR A 99 -8.60 9.06 2.22
C TYR A 99 -7.65 9.40 1.07
N GLU A 100 -7.87 10.58 0.47
CA GLU A 100 -7.19 10.99 -0.77
C GLU A 100 -5.67 11.24 -0.61
N ASN A 101 -5.19 11.41 0.61
CA ASN A 101 -3.78 11.70 0.90
C ASN A 101 -2.92 10.45 1.12
N ILE A 102 -3.44 9.26 0.79
CA ILE A 102 -2.71 8.00 0.90
C ILE A 102 -2.11 7.61 -0.45
N VAL A 103 -0.83 7.22 -0.44
CA VAL A 103 -0.17 6.53 -1.54
C VAL A 103 0.01 5.06 -1.14
N LEU A 104 -0.55 4.15 -1.93
CA LEU A 104 -0.42 2.72 -1.74
C LEU A 104 0.94 2.23 -2.26
N ILE A 105 1.64 1.43 -1.46
CA ILE A 105 2.89 0.74 -1.84
C ILE A 105 2.64 -0.77 -1.75
N PRO A 106 2.11 -1.40 -2.81
CA PRO A 106 1.89 -2.84 -2.82
C PRO A 106 3.19 -3.58 -3.13
N GLU A 107 3.51 -4.63 -2.35
CA GLU A 107 4.57 -5.55 -2.75
C GLU A 107 4.09 -6.37 -3.96
N ARG A 108 4.86 -6.32 -5.06
CA ARG A 108 4.49 -6.95 -6.32
C ARG A 108 4.85 -8.43 -6.32
N LYS A 109 3.99 -9.25 -5.73
CA LYS A 109 3.99 -10.71 -5.81
C LYS A 109 2.75 -11.19 -6.59
N ASN A 110 2.69 -12.48 -6.87
CA ASN A 110 1.72 -13.11 -7.76
C ASN A 110 0.27 -12.58 -7.66
N GLN A 111 -0.27 -12.43 -6.47
CA GLN A 111 -1.65 -11.95 -6.27
C GLN A 111 -1.80 -10.43 -6.27
N ALA A 112 -0.76 -9.71 -5.88
CA ALA A 112 -0.78 -8.26 -5.94
C ALA A 112 -0.93 -7.72 -7.37
N ALA A 113 -0.50 -8.48 -8.40
CA ALA A 113 -0.70 -8.10 -9.79
C ALA A 113 -2.20 -7.98 -10.13
N SER A 114 -3.03 -8.93 -9.70
CA SER A 114 -4.49 -8.88 -9.91
C SER A 114 -5.14 -7.74 -9.14
N LEU A 115 -4.65 -7.44 -7.94
CA LEU A 115 -5.11 -6.30 -7.15
C LEU A 115 -4.73 -4.98 -7.82
N ILE A 116 -3.51 -4.85 -8.32
CA ILE A 116 -3.07 -3.68 -9.10
C ILE A 116 -3.96 -3.51 -10.34
N ASP A 117 -4.24 -4.58 -11.09
CA ASP A 117 -5.13 -4.52 -12.26
C ASP A 117 -6.52 -3.98 -11.88
N LEU A 118 -7.10 -4.42 -10.76
CA LEU A 118 -8.36 -3.89 -10.24
C LEU A 118 -8.27 -2.39 -9.89
N LEU A 119 -7.21 -1.99 -9.21
CA LEU A 119 -6.99 -0.58 -8.81
C LEU A 119 -6.82 0.33 -10.03
N LEU A 120 -6.09 -0.12 -11.06
CA LEU A 120 -5.90 0.64 -12.31
C LEU A 120 -7.20 0.84 -13.09
N ILE A 121 -8.20 -0.03 -12.89
CA ILE A 121 -9.54 0.13 -13.46
C ILE A 121 -10.40 1.04 -12.58
N ARG A 122 -10.39 0.81 -11.27
CA ARG A 122 -11.37 1.40 -10.36
C ARG A 122 -11.02 2.80 -9.88
N LEU A 123 -9.74 3.12 -9.70
CA LEU A 123 -9.34 4.47 -9.28
C LEU A 123 -9.73 5.54 -10.31
N PRO A 124 -9.48 5.36 -11.65
CA PRO A 124 -9.91 6.34 -12.64
C PRO A 124 -11.43 6.55 -12.69
N ILE A 125 -12.23 5.48 -12.51
CA ILE A 125 -13.70 5.58 -12.45
C ILE A 125 -14.12 6.50 -11.29
N ASN A 126 -13.36 6.50 -10.20
CA ASN A 126 -13.57 7.37 -9.04
C ASN A 126 -12.78 8.70 -9.13
N GLN A 127 -12.36 9.10 -10.32
CA GLN A 127 -11.61 10.36 -10.57
C GLN A 127 -10.28 10.44 -9.81
N GLN A 128 -9.70 9.30 -9.44
CA GLN A 128 -8.39 9.19 -8.80
C GLN A 128 -7.34 8.80 -9.84
N ASP A 129 -6.20 9.51 -9.84
CA ASP A 129 -5.09 9.22 -10.75
C ASP A 129 -4.20 8.10 -10.17
N PRO A 130 -4.15 6.90 -10.76
CA PRO A 130 -3.31 5.81 -10.26
C PRO A 130 -1.83 6.16 -10.15
N LEU A 131 -1.29 7.01 -11.03
CA LEU A 131 0.12 7.44 -10.98
C LEU A 131 0.45 8.21 -9.70
N LYS A 132 -0.54 8.87 -9.11
CA LYS A 132 -0.40 9.61 -7.85
C LYS A 132 -0.78 8.78 -6.62
N ARG A 133 -1.60 7.75 -6.83
CA ARG A 133 -2.21 7.01 -5.72
C ARG A 133 -1.55 5.67 -5.43
N ILE A 134 -0.81 5.11 -6.39
CA ILE A 134 -0.07 3.86 -6.26
C ILE A 134 1.39 4.13 -6.55
N PHE A 135 2.27 3.62 -5.69
CA PHE A 135 3.71 3.67 -5.95
C PHE A 135 4.01 3.10 -7.33
N ASN A 136 4.78 3.84 -8.11
CA ASN A 136 5.22 3.42 -9.44
C ASN A 136 6.59 4.02 -9.77
N ARG A 137 7.35 3.30 -10.59
CA ARG A 137 8.70 3.69 -10.98
C ARG A 137 8.75 4.90 -11.88
N LEU A 138 7.66 5.19 -12.61
CA LEU A 138 7.61 6.32 -13.53
C LEU A 138 7.74 7.64 -12.79
N VAL A 139 6.95 7.81 -11.72
CA VAL A 139 6.93 9.04 -10.92
C VAL A 139 8.07 9.04 -9.89
N HIS A 140 8.22 7.93 -9.15
CA HIS A 140 9.09 7.91 -7.96
C HIS A 140 10.56 7.68 -8.30
N GLU A 141 10.88 7.05 -9.45
CA GLU A 141 12.25 6.91 -9.95
C GLU A 141 12.60 7.93 -11.06
N GLY A 142 11.74 8.94 -11.27
CA GLY A 142 12.00 10.00 -12.25
C GLY A 142 12.00 9.56 -13.72
N ARG A 143 11.44 8.39 -14.04
CA ARG A 143 11.38 7.86 -15.42
C ARG A 143 10.29 8.48 -16.26
N ILE A 144 9.49 9.34 -15.68
CA ILE A 144 8.35 9.96 -16.33
C ILE A 144 8.77 10.88 -17.49
N ASP A 145 10.00 11.40 -17.46
CA ASP A 145 10.57 12.23 -18.51
C ASP A 145 11.12 11.43 -19.71
N ASP A 146 11.22 10.10 -19.58
CA ASP A 146 11.57 9.23 -20.70
C ASP A 146 10.55 9.43 -21.84
N PRO A 147 11.00 9.67 -23.10
CA PRO A 147 10.11 9.83 -24.24
C PRO A 147 9.07 8.71 -24.38
N LYS A 148 9.40 7.50 -23.98
CA LYS A 148 8.49 6.34 -23.96
C LYS A 148 7.27 6.55 -23.07
N TYR A 149 7.43 7.34 -21.98
CA TYR A 149 6.38 7.53 -20.97
C TYR A 149 5.74 8.93 -20.99
N LYS A 150 6.27 9.88 -21.78
CA LYS A 150 5.74 11.26 -21.87
C LYS A 150 4.25 11.33 -22.21
N GLN A 151 3.75 10.37 -22.96
CA GLN A 151 2.32 10.31 -23.30
C GLN A 151 1.43 10.12 -22.05
N TYR A 152 1.93 9.43 -21.02
CA TYR A 152 1.17 9.16 -19.78
C TYR A 152 1.15 10.34 -18.81
N THR A 153 2.03 11.36 -19.02
CA THR A 153 2.09 12.57 -18.21
C THR A 153 1.28 13.72 -18.78
N ARG A 154 1.17 13.78 -20.10
CA ARG A 154 0.46 14.87 -20.80
C ARG A 154 -1.04 14.66 -20.87
N TYR A 155 -1.46 13.43 -20.90
CA TYR A 155 -2.86 13.06 -20.96
C TYR A 155 -3.12 12.12 -19.81
N LEU A 156 -3.92 12.54 -18.81
CA LEU A 156 -4.51 11.59 -17.88
C LEU A 156 -5.18 10.52 -18.73
N PRO A 157 -4.71 9.28 -18.70
CA PRO A 157 -5.30 8.26 -19.53
C PRO A 157 -6.76 8.13 -19.13
N THR A 158 -7.66 8.45 -20.03
CA THR A 158 -9.11 8.38 -19.79
C THR A 158 -9.64 6.95 -19.90
N GLY A 159 -8.76 5.98 -20.17
CA GLY A 159 -9.15 4.58 -20.35
C GLY A 159 -8.23 3.58 -19.68
N VAL A 160 -8.81 2.46 -19.30
CA VAL A 160 -8.14 1.30 -18.71
C VAL A 160 -6.97 0.80 -19.57
N GLU A 161 -7.10 0.91 -20.90
CA GLU A 161 -6.08 0.44 -21.86
C GLU A 161 -4.74 1.14 -21.67
N ALA A 162 -4.74 2.44 -21.36
CA ALA A 162 -3.52 3.20 -21.20
C ALA A 162 -2.66 2.71 -20.02
N TYR A 163 -3.29 2.25 -18.94
CA TYR A 163 -2.56 1.72 -17.79
C TYR A 163 -2.07 0.29 -17.98
N LYS A 164 -2.68 -0.48 -18.90
CA LYS A 164 -2.23 -1.84 -19.19
C LYS A 164 -0.80 -1.90 -19.71
N GLU A 165 -0.39 -0.92 -20.51
CA GLU A 165 0.96 -0.85 -21.08
C GLU A 165 2.05 -0.55 -20.04
N ILE A 166 1.68 0.09 -18.94
CA ILE A 166 2.61 0.51 -17.88
C ILE A 166 2.35 -0.20 -16.54
N LYS A 167 1.48 -1.20 -16.50
CA LYS A 167 1.11 -1.88 -15.25
C LYS A 167 2.28 -2.52 -14.53
N ASP A 168 3.32 -2.91 -15.26
CA ASP A 168 4.56 -3.46 -14.74
C ASP A 168 5.40 -2.43 -13.98
N GLN A 169 5.10 -1.15 -14.10
CA GLN A 169 5.76 -0.07 -13.38
C GLN A 169 5.15 0.19 -12.00
N PHE A 170 3.93 -0.31 -11.73
CA PHE A 170 3.24 -0.14 -10.45
C PHE A 170 3.64 -1.20 -9.44
N GLY A 171 3.72 -0.80 -8.17
CA GLY A 171 4.09 -1.67 -7.06
C GLY A 171 5.59 -1.84 -6.90
N TYR A 172 5.97 -2.29 -5.71
CA TYR A 172 7.37 -2.53 -5.33
C TYR A 172 7.72 -4.00 -5.52
N ALA A 173 8.71 -4.29 -6.36
CA ALA A 173 9.17 -5.65 -6.59
C ALA A 173 10.43 -5.92 -5.76
N THR A 174 10.35 -6.85 -4.81
CA THR A 174 11.52 -7.39 -4.14
C THR A 174 12.18 -8.42 -5.05
N SER A 175 13.45 -8.23 -5.36
CA SER A 175 14.25 -9.21 -6.10
C SER A 175 14.98 -10.15 -5.14
N GLY A 176 15.31 -11.36 -5.60
CA GLY A 176 16.15 -12.30 -4.83
C GLY A 176 17.61 -11.86 -4.71
N SER A 177 18.06 -10.92 -5.58
CA SER A 177 19.44 -10.40 -5.63
C SER A 177 19.44 -8.98 -6.20
N GLY A 178 20.48 -8.19 -5.87
CA GLY A 178 20.65 -6.82 -6.35
C GLY A 178 20.19 -5.75 -5.36
N GLU A 179 20.12 -4.51 -5.82
CA GLU A 179 19.80 -3.31 -5.03
C GLU A 179 18.43 -3.38 -4.33
N TYR A 180 17.48 -4.08 -4.94
CA TYR A 180 16.13 -4.30 -4.40
C TYR A 180 15.96 -5.67 -3.72
N SER A 181 17.08 -6.34 -3.37
CA SER A 181 16.98 -7.58 -2.58
C SER A 181 16.54 -7.26 -1.15
N ARG A 182 15.79 -8.20 -0.52
CA ARG A 182 15.44 -8.06 0.89
C ARG A 182 16.68 -7.80 1.76
N ASN A 183 17.80 -8.46 1.47
CA ASN A 183 19.03 -8.31 2.22
C ASN A 183 19.70 -6.94 2.02
N ALA A 184 19.59 -6.33 0.83
CA ALA A 184 20.10 -4.98 0.58
C ALA A 184 19.26 -3.94 1.34
N LEU A 185 17.94 -4.05 1.30
CA LEU A 185 17.02 -3.16 1.99
C LEU A 185 17.19 -3.17 3.52
N TYR A 186 17.55 -4.33 4.10
CA TYR A 186 17.83 -4.45 5.53
C TYR A 186 19.21 -3.99 5.97
N ARG A 187 20.14 -3.72 5.02
CA ARG A 187 21.47 -3.19 5.34
C ARG A 187 21.51 -1.68 5.46
N ASP A 188 20.60 -1.00 4.77
CA ASP A 188 20.59 0.46 4.64
C ASP A 188 19.63 1.12 5.64
N THR A 189 19.04 0.32 6.55
CA THR A 189 18.23 0.77 7.68
C THR A 189 18.94 0.56 9.01
#